data_f4c375b4ecdf14508df711c70a85e54a
#
_entry.id   f4c375b4ecdf14508df711c70a85e54a
#
_cell.length_a   1.000
_cell.length_b   1.000
_cell.length_c   1.000
_cell.angle_alpha   90.00
_cell.angle_beta   90.00
_cell.angle_gamma   90.00
#
_symmetry.space_group_name_H-M   'P 1'
#
loop_
_entity.id
_entity.type
_entity.pdbx_description
1 polymer ?
#
loop_
_entity_poly.entity_id
_entity_poly.type
_entity_poly.pdbx_seq_one_letter_code
_entity_poly.pdbx_strand_id
1 'polypeptide(L)'
;MRIPFKHFLKYFLPLIFFIESVSAQNPGEMPLRQVISQAQDLIGQGDFAGASPYLDELEIRFQDEKDPQVEKILQQFGFVRGVGYLQSFAKEGDQDYLVRAAKAFGFFAEQFPTDPKAVMAMQKRTDCLRALHEWKEAARVIETLLDKDQPYRKQILKRSELLNLFFGRAQCYHIEQDWKNGEPAFRSLLQFADVAKDEDRAAYAVSCLTEMFVQNKRIDEVFPLLPRLSADTPARYDLRLNVNLMQGAEQLSQSDRHVEASLFYSLTMTTEEILSFYTERQKRLQTELSRLDQFLALRGAALPKRRLEILKEKSNDLAMKLTNANGSLKLATDTPSFTTTLRWRKSDNFQATKRDWEAFWGFYWLYMDFPDHDSVENFLYAAFASANKVKHREKSIELGEKYLANKQWKKFRADVTFIMANAYREQAEKLQAISASLQMSMTTVGKERAAQTKEQSGKYFDRFFALCDDFLEIMPDHKYARDFVGMMGSVYFARKRFDTLLEKFAGYENGKMNPRKGYVNKKEFLNSPAMPTAHYMSGLALLASGKFDEAKPLLGAVVGVNMEGMPLAEGSLSSFDEATSNDNQDAE
;
A
#
# COMPACT_ATOMS: atom_id res chain seq x y z
N MET A 1 -4.35 -18.15 1.23
CA MET A 1 -2.98 -18.61 1.49
C MET A 1 -3.00 -20.13 1.71
N ARG A 2 -2.62 -20.93 0.71
CA ARG A 2 -2.59 -22.40 0.81
C ARG A 2 -1.33 -22.81 1.56
N ILE A 3 -1.44 -23.15 2.84
CA ILE A 3 -0.34 -23.78 3.59
C ILE A 3 -0.16 -25.19 3.00
N PRO A 4 1.01 -25.58 2.52
CA PRO A 4 1.18 -26.92 1.98
C PRO A 4 1.16 -27.93 3.13
N PHE A 5 0.10 -28.71 3.19
CA PHE A 5 -0.21 -29.79 4.14
C PHE A 5 0.88 -30.90 4.19
N LYS A 6 1.81 -30.90 3.23
CA LYS A 6 2.90 -31.90 3.14
C LYS A 6 3.87 -31.93 4.34
N HIS A 7 3.91 -30.89 5.19
CA HIS A 7 4.81 -30.86 6.35
C HIS A 7 4.21 -31.46 7.63
N PHE A 8 2.87 -31.60 7.67
CA PHE A 8 2.19 -32.19 8.83
C PHE A 8 2.41 -33.70 8.98
N LEU A 9 2.63 -34.42 7.87
CA LEU A 9 2.76 -35.86 7.84
C LEU A 9 4.16 -36.42 8.19
N LYS A 10 5.21 -35.60 8.18
CA LYS A 10 6.59 -36.09 8.38
C LYS A 10 6.92 -36.57 9.79
N TYR A 11 6.06 -36.32 10.78
CA TYR A 11 6.33 -36.66 12.18
C TYR A 11 5.59 -37.90 12.68
N PHE A 12 4.85 -38.62 11.84
CA PHE A 12 4.02 -39.74 12.27
C PHE A 12 4.30 -41.09 11.57
N LEU A 13 5.29 -41.22 10.73
CA LEU A 13 5.60 -42.49 10.09
C LEU A 13 6.98 -43.02 10.47
N PRO A 14 7.04 -44.11 11.26
CA PRO A 14 7.84 -45.26 10.84
C PRO A 14 7.02 -46.56 10.88
N LEU A 15 7.28 -47.43 9.94
CA LEU A 15 6.87 -48.81 9.75
C LEU A 15 5.55 -49.07 9.00
N ILE A 16 5.70 -49.16 7.67
CA ILE A 16 4.74 -49.92 6.85
C ILE A 16 5.29 -51.36 6.70
N PHE A 17 4.61 -52.33 7.31
CA PHE A 17 4.74 -53.71 6.92
C PHE A 17 3.56 -54.09 6.01
N PHE A 18 3.85 -54.69 4.88
CA PHE A 18 2.89 -55.27 3.96
C PHE A 18 2.18 -56.45 4.62
N ILE A 19 0.87 -56.41 4.72
CA ILE A 19 0.01 -57.59 5.01
C ILE A 19 -1.01 -57.68 3.89
N GLU A 20 -1.06 -58.87 3.28
CA GLU A 20 -2.00 -59.25 2.22
C GLU A 20 -3.44 -59.07 2.68
N SER A 21 -4.29 -58.59 1.79
CA SER A 21 -5.73 -58.35 2.01
C SER A 21 -6.50 -59.66 2.22
N VAL A 22 -6.85 -59.91 3.46
CA VAL A 22 -7.96 -60.82 3.80
C VAL A 22 -9.25 -60.13 3.33
N SER A 23 -10.12 -60.82 2.57
CA SER A 23 -11.41 -60.30 2.13
C SER A 23 -12.20 -59.85 3.36
N ALA A 24 -12.40 -58.52 3.51
CA ALA A 24 -13.11 -57.96 4.65
C ALA A 24 -14.57 -58.37 4.59
N GLN A 25 -14.99 -59.23 5.52
CA GLN A 25 -16.43 -59.49 5.78
C GLN A 25 -17.06 -58.15 6.23
N ASN A 26 -18.28 -57.88 5.77
CA ASN A 26 -18.99 -56.68 6.16
C ASN A 26 -19.27 -56.68 7.67
N PRO A 27 -18.72 -55.71 8.46
CA PRO A 27 -18.89 -55.71 9.90
C PRO A 27 -20.33 -55.70 10.38
N GLY A 28 -21.28 -55.15 9.57
CA GLY A 28 -22.70 -55.09 9.89
C GLY A 28 -23.39 -56.48 9.96
N GLU A 29 -22.83 -57.48 9.29
CA GLU A 29 -23.38 -58.85 9.26
C GLU A 29 -22.77 -59.78 10.33
N MET A 30 -21.76 -59.29 11.06
CA MET A 30 -21.01 -60.06 12.04
C MET A 30 -21.67 -60.02 13.42
N PRO A 31 -21.60 -61.13 14.22
CA PRO A 31 -21.98 -61.10 15.62
C PRO A 31 -21.14 -60.08 16.41
N LEU A 32 -21.75 -59.42 17.41
CA LEU A 32 -21.10 -58.38 18.19
C LEU A 32 -19.72 -58.79 18.74
N ARG A 33 -19.62 -59.99 19.31
CA ARG A 33 -18.35 -60.51 19.84
C ARG A 33 -17.24 -60.59 18.78
N GLN A 34 -17.62 -60.94 17.56
CA GLN A 34 -16.69 -61.08 16.43
C GLN A 34 -16.22 -59.68 15.96
N VAL A 35 -17.14 -58.73 15.88
CA VAL A 35 -16.78 -57.30 15.57
C VAL A 35 -15.81 -56.76 16.59
N ILE A 36 -16.05 -56.98 17.89
CA ILE A 36 -15.14 -56.55 18.97
C ILE A 36 -13.78 -57.22 18.82
N SER A 37 -13.72 -58.55 18.62
CA SER A 37 -12.45 -59.29 18.49
C SER A 37 -11.63 -58.76 17.29
N GLN A 38 -12.25 -58.60 16.12
CA GLN A 38 -11.58 -58.14 14.94
C GLN A 38 -11.06 -56.69 15.09
N ALA A 39 -11.84 -55.79 15.71
CA ALA A 39 -11.37 -54.44 16.03
C ALA A 39 -10.14 -54.48 16.94
N GLN A 40 -10.17 -55.30 17.99
CA GLN A 40 -9.04 -55.42 18.95
C GLN A 40 -7.78 -56.01 18.31
N ASP A 41 -7.94 -57.03 17.46
CA ASP A 41 -6.83 -57.70 16.78
C ASP A 41 -6.12 -56.73 15.81
N LEU A 42 -6.89 -56.01 15.01
CA LEU A 42 -6.35 -54.99 14.08
C LEU A 42 -5.67 -53.84 14.81
N ILE A 43 -6.26 -53.36 15.91
CA ILE A 43 -5.64 -52.35 16.75
C ILE A 43 -4.32 -52.88 17.39
N GLY A 44 -4.32 -54.15 17.85
CA GLY A 44 -3.11 -54.79 18.39
C GLY A 44 -2.00 -54.91 17.34
N GLN A 45 -2.33 -55.05 16.09
CA GLN A 45 -1.39 -55.07 14.96
C GLN A 45 -0.96 -53.66 14.51
N GLY A 46 -1.61 -52.60 15.01
CA GLY A 46 -1.35 -51.21 14.61
C GLY A 46 -2.08 -50.80 13.33
N ASP A 47 -2.93 -51.64 12.79
CA ASP A 47 -3.78 -51.35 11.62
C ASP A 47 -5.05 -50.60 12.04
N PHE A 48 -4.89 -49.33 12.33
CA PHE A 48 -6.00 -48.46 12.74
C PHE A 48 -6.97 -48.15 11.60
N ALA A 49 -6.49 -48.12 10.37
CA ALA A 49 -7.31 -47.93 9.19
C ALA A 49 -8.28 -49.15 9.00
N GLY A 50 -7.75 -50.36 9.08
CA GLY A 50 -8.54 -51.58 9.03
C GLY A 50 -9.51 -51.74 10.20
N ALA A 51 -9.17 -51.24 11.40
CA ALA A 51 -10.04 -51.29 12.58
C ALA A 51 -11.20 -50.28 12.52
N SER A 52 -11.09 -49.17 11.79
CA SER A 52 -12.11 -48.10 11.78
C SER A 52 -13.51 -48.54 11.38
N PRO A 53 -13.72 -49.37 10.32
CA PRO A 53 -15.05 -49.87 9.95
C PRO A 53 -15.73 -50.72 11.05
N TYR A 54 -14.95 -51.49 11.79
CA TYR A 54 -15.48 -52.30 12.91
C TYR A 54 -15.87 -51.38 14.09
N LEU A 55 -15.12 -50.33 14.34
CA LEU A 55 -15.48 -49.35 15.36
C LEU A 55 -16.67 -48.48 14.96
N ASP A 56 -16.89 -48.22 13.67
CA ASP A 56 -18.11 -47.58 13.17
C ASP A 56 -19.34 -48.47 13.44
N GLU A 57 -19.24 -49.74 13.16
CA GLU A 57 -20.34 -50.70 13.44
C GLU A 57 -20.65 -50.78 14.95
N LEU A 58 -19.63 -50.72 15.80
CA LEU A 58 -19.84 -50.66 17.24
C LEU A 58 -20.53 -49.37 17.67
N GLU A 59 -20.25 -48.25 17.04
CA GLU A 59 -20.95 -46.98 17.31
C GLU A 59 -22.43 -47.09 16.93
N ILE A 60 -22.75 -47.64 15.74
CA ILE A 60 -24.12 -47.82 15.29
C ILE A 60 -24.91 -48.65 16.29
N ARG A 61 -24.36 -49.82 16.70
CA ARG A 61 -24.99 -50.69 17.69
C ARG A 61 -25.14 -50.04 19.06
N PHE A 62 -24.19 -49.21 19.48
CA PHE A 62 -24.26 -48.45 20.74
C PHE A 62 -25.36 -47.40 20.71
N GLN A 63 -25.61 -46.77 19.56
CA GLN A 63 -26.68 -45.79 19.41
C GLN A 63 -28.05 -46.47 19.56
N ASP A 64 -28.17 -47.73 19.07
CA ASP A 64 -29.41 -48.50 19.14
C ASP A 64 -29.69 -49.08 20.54
N GLU A 65 -28.69 -49.68 21.19
CA GLU A 65 -28.89 -50.45 22.46
C GLU A 65 -27.87 -50.07 23.55
N LYS A 66 -27.27 -49.03 23.66
CA LYS A 66 -26.33 -48.59 24.72
C LYS A 66 -25.72 -49.71 25.59
N ASP A 67 -25.20 -50.77 24.91
CA ASP A 67 -24.57 -51.92 25.58
C ASP A 67 -23.31 -51.46 26.36
N PRO A 68 -23.22 -51.76 27.69
CA PRO A 68 -22.07 -51.39 28.49
C PRO A 68 -20.71 -51.97 28.04
N GLN A 69 -20.72 -53.13 27.35
CA GLN A 69 -19.51 -53.69 26.75
C GLN A 69 -19.04 -52.86 25.56
N VAL A 70 -19.98 -52.46 24.69
CA VAL A 70 -19.70 -51.62 23.53
C VAL A 70 -19.22 -50.23 24.00
N GLU A 71 -19.87 -49.65 25.01
CA GLU A 71 -19.47 -48.39 25.60
C GLU A 71 -17.98 -48.42 26.07
N LYS A 72 -17.61 -49.46 26.79
CA LYS A 72 -16.23 -49.65 27.26
C LYS A 72 -15.25 -49.79 26.12
N ILE A 73 -15.57 -50.48 25.06
CA ILE A 73 -14.73 -50.62 23.87
C ILE A 73 -14.60 -49.28 23.15
N LEU A 74 -15.71 -48.56 22.95
CA LEU A 74 -15.68 -47.24 22.34
C LEU A 74 -14.91 -46.21 23.17
N GLN A 75 -15.02 -46.27 24.49
CA GLN A 75 -14.20 -45.42 25.38
C GLN A 75 -12.70 -45.72 25.25
N GLN A 76 -12.34 -47.01 25.16
CA GLN A 76 -10.95 -47.44 25.05
C GLN A 76 -10.35 -47.12 23.66
N PHE A 77 -11.10 -47.36 22.60
CA PHE A 77 -10.59 -47.37 21.23
C PHE A 77 -11.27 -46.36 20.27
N GLY A 78 -12.36 -45.71 20.69
CA GLY A 78 -13.08 -44.76 19.81
C GLY A 78 -12.21 -43.64 19.26
N PHE A 79 -11.23 -43.16 20.03
CA PHE A 79 -10.23 -42.19 19.54
C PHE A 79 -9.40 -42.77 18.37
N VAL A 80 -9.05 -44.08 18.44
CA VAL A 80 -8.25 -44.77 17.40
C VAL A 80 -8.97 -44.83 16.07
N ARG A 81 -10.31 -44.88 16.08
CA ARG A 81 -11.13 -44.83 14.86
C ARG A 81 -10.84 -43.56 14.03
N GLY A 82 -10.85 -42.42 14.68
CA GLY A 82 -10.50 -41.14 14.00
C GLY A 82 -9.06 -41.13 13.46
N VAL A 83 -8.13 -41.74 14.21
CA VAL A 83 -6.73 -41.88 13.75
C VAL A 83 -6.66 -42.80 12.52
N GLY A 84 -7.42 -43.88 12.50
CA GLY A 84 -7.49 -44.80 11.35
C GLY A 84 -7.96 -44.09 10.07
N TYR A 85 -9.00 -43.27 10.16
CA TYR A 85 -9.44 -42.47 9.00
C TYR A 85 -8.39 -41.45 8.57
N LEU A 86 -7.64 -40.86 9.48
CA LEU A 86 -6.51 -40.00 9.09
C LEU A 86 -5.38 -40.76 8.39
N GLN A 87 -5.14 -42.04 8.76
CA GLN A 87 -4.20 -42.90 8.05
C GLN A 87 -4.69 -43.21 6.63
N SER A 88 -5.98 -43.54 6.47
CA SER A 88 -6.59 -43.76 5.16
C SER A 88 -6.51 -42.52 4.29
N PHE A 89 -6.81 -41.34 4.83
CA PHE A 89 -6.64 -40.08 4.13
C PHE A 89 -5.20 -39.85 3.68
N ALA A 90 -4.24 -40.13 4.54
CA ALA A 90 -2.82 -39.98 4.22
C ALA A 90 -2.37 -40.90 3.07
N LYS A 91 -2.98 -42.08 2.93
CA LYS A 91 -2.67 -43.08 1.91
C LYS A 91 -3.38 -42.77 0.57
N GLU A 92 -4.66 -42.40 0.63
CA GLU A 92 -5.52 -42.32 -0.54
C GLU A 92 -5.84 -40.89 -1.00
N GLY A 93 -5.74 -39.92 -0.11
CA GLY A 93 -6.00 -38.51 -0.41
C GLY A 93 -7.48 -38.14 -0.50
N ASP A 94 -8.39 -39.07 -0.23
CA ASP A 94 -9.82 -38.87 -0.32
C ASP A 94 -10.34 -38.06 0.89
N GLN A 95 -10.99 -36.91 0.61
CA GLN A 95 -11.54 -36.02 1.63
C GLN A 95 -12.65 -36.65 2.49
N ASP A 96 -13.35 -37.67 1.99
CA ASP A 96 -14.35 -38.38 2.77
C ASP A 96 -13.76 -38.97 4.06
N TYR A 97 -12.51 -39.38 4.05
CA TYR A 97 -11.85 -39.85 5.26
C TYR A 97 -11.66 -38.74 6.28
N LEU A 98 -11.43 -37.47 5.87
CA LEU A 98 -11.38 -36.35 6.79
C LEU A 98 -12.75 -36.08 7.42
N VAL A 99 -13.83 -36.19 6.66
CA VAL A 99 -15.20 -36.05 7.18
C VAL A 99 -15.50 -37.15 8.21
N ARG A 100 -15.15 -38.40 7.91
CA ARG A 100 -15.31 -39.55 8.84
C ARG A 100 -14.43 -39.35 10.08
N ALA A 101 -13.20 -38.93 9.92
CA ALA A 101 -12.32 -38.65 11.05
C ALA A 101 -12.90 -37.55 11.96
N ALA A 102 -13.39 -36.43 11.37
CA ALA A 102 -14.01 -35.36 12.13
C ALA A 102 -15.23 -35.83 12.93
N LYS A 103 -16.09 -36.65 12.32
CA LYS A 103 -17.23 -37.27 13.01
C LYS A 103 -16.82 -38.22 14.12
N ALA A 104 -15.84 -39.09 13.86
CA ALA A 104 -15.34 -40.03 14.84
C ALA A 104 -14.74 -39.35 16.07
N PHE A 105 -13.91 -38.33 15.87
CA PHE A 105 -13.36 -37.55 16.98
C PHE A 105 -14.44 -36.74 17.72
N GLY A 106 -15.44 -36.20 17.00
CA GLY A 106 -16.59 -35.54 17.60
C GLY A 106 -17.38 -36.46 18.50
N PHE A 107 -17.81 -37.60 17.97
CA PHE A 107 -18.52 -38.61 18.74
C PHE A 107 -17.75 -39.01 20.00
N PHE A 108 -16.47 -39.35 19.89
CA PHE A 108 -15.68 -39.76 21.04
C PHE A 108 -15.65 -38.69 22.13
N ALA A 109 -15.38 -37.44 21.75
CA ALA A 109 -15.30 -36.35 22.71
C ALA A 109 -16.65 -36.05 23.38
N GLU A 110 -17.76 -36.10 22.63
CA GLU A 110 -19.12 -35.84 23.11
C GLU A 110 -19.62 -36.95 24.05
N GLN A 111 -19.32 -38.22 23.75
CA GLN A 111 -19.70 -39.35 24.62
C GLN A 111 -18.82 -39.47 25.86
N PHE A 112 -17.52 -39.15 25.76
CA PHE A 112 -16.55 -39.32 26.84
C PHE A 112 -15.83 -37.99 27.18
N PRO A 113 -16.54 -36.94 27.58
CA PRO A 113 -15.98 -35.60 27.71
C PRO A 113 -14.95 -35.48 28.86
N THR A 114 -14.92 -36.41 29.78
CA THR A 114 -13.95 -36.46 30.90
C THR A 114 -12.74 -37.35 30.60
N ASP A 115 -12.73 -38.06 29.48
CA ASP A 115 -11.60 -38.86 29.06
C ASP A 115 -10.37 -38.00 28.79
N PRO A 116 -9.17 -38.37 29.21
CA PRO A 116 -7.93 -37.61 28.96
C PRO A 116 -7.66 -37.33 27.47
N LYS A 117 -8.21 -38.14 26.56
CA LYS A 117 -8.08 -37.96 25.09
C LYS A 117 -9.14 -37.05 24.50
N ALA A 118 -10.18 -36.67 25.26
CA ALA A 118 -11.30 -35.89 24.72
C ALA A 118 -10.87 -34.54 24.16
N VAL A 119 -9.99 -33.81 24.84
CA VAL A 119 -9.41 -32.55 24.34
C VAL A 119 -8.62 -32.77 23.06
N MET A 120 -7.82 -33.84 23.00
CA MET A 120 -7.05 -34.20 21.80
C MET A 120 -7.98 -34.56 20.64
N ALA A 121 -9.08 -35.26 20.89
CA ALA A 121 -10.10 -35.57 19.88
C ALA A 121 -10.73 -34.30 19.29
N MET A 122 -11.13 -33.35 20.14
CA MET A 122 -11.66 -32.06 19.70
C MET A 122 -10.63 -31.24 18.90
N GLN A 123 -9.37 -31.25 19.30
CA GLN A 123 -8.29 -30.62 18.53
C GLN A 123 -8.13 -31.28 17.15
N LYS A 124 -8.14 -32.62 17.09
CA LYS A 124 -8.07 -33.38 15.83
C LYS A 124 -9.29 -33.14 14.94
N ARG A 125 -10.49 -33.06 15.54
CA ARG A 125 -11.72 -32.66 14.83
C ARG A 125 -11.54 -31.28 14.19
N THR A 126 -11.00 -30.30 14.94
CA THR A 126 -10.70 -28.95 14.43
C THR A 126 -9.73 -28.99 13.26
N ASP A 127 -8.66 -29.80 13.36
CA ASP A 127 -7.67 -29.95 12.28
C ASP A 127 -8.31 -30.52 11.01
N CYS A 128 -9.19 -31.53 11.13
CA CYS A 128 -9.93 -32.11 10.00
C CYS A 128 -10.86 -31.07 9.36
N LEU A 129 -11.65 -30.34 10.16
CA LEU A 129 -12.57 -29.31 9.68
C LEU A 129 -11.82 -28.18 8.95
N ARG A 130 -10.68 -27.75 9.47
CA ARG A 130 -9.82 -26.75 8.81
C ARG A 130 -9.25 -27.26 7.48
N ALA A 131 -8.89 -28.53 7.41
CA ALA A 131 -8.42 -29.16 6.16
C ALA A 131 -9.54 -29.27 5.12
N LEU A 132 -10.79 -29.44 5.56
CA LEU A 132 -12.00 -29.42 4.73
C LEU A 132 -12.49 -28.00 4.39
N HIS A 133 -11.82 -26.96 4.86
CA HIS A 133 -12.24 -25.56 4.75
C HIS A 133 -13.56 -25.21 5.47
N GLU A 134 -13.97 -26.03 6.43
CA GLU A 134 -15.15 -25.84 7.28
C GLU A 134 -14.81 -24.92 8.47
N TRP A 135 -14.40 -23.66 8.16
CA TRP A 135 -13.83 -22.75 9.16
C TRP A 135 -14.81 -22.36 10.27
N LYS A 136 -16.10 -22.21 9.96
CA LYS A 136 -17.14 -21.86 10.95
C LYS A 136 -17.32 -22.99 11.97
N GLU A 137 -17.40 -24.23 11.50
CA GLU A 137 -17.49 -25.37 12.39
C GLU A 137 -16.21 -25.57 13.21
N ALA A 138 -15.05 -25.38 12.60
CA ALA A 138 -13.78 -25.38 13.32
C ALA A 138 -13.74 -24.33 14.45
N ALA A 139 -14.25 -23.11 14.20
CA ALA A 139 -14.35 -22.07 15.20
C ALA A 139 -15.27 -22.49 16.37
N ARG A 140 -16.44 -23.07 16.09
CA ARG A 140 -17.40 -23.56 17.12
C ARG A 140 -16.78 -24.64 17.99
N VAL A 141 -16.07 -25.59 17.39
CA VAL A 141 -15.36 -26.65 18.16
C VAL A 141 -14.32 -26.02 19.07
N ILE A 142 -13.57 -25.02 18.61
CA ILE A 142 -12.60 -24.31 19.45
C ILE A 142 -13.31 -23.53 20.56
N GLU A 143 -14.45 -22.92 20.30
CA GLU A 143 -15.24 -22.22 21.33
C GLU A 143 -15.69 -23.17 22.42
N THR A 144 -16.14 -24.37 22.07
CA THR A 144 -16.46 -25.42 23.05
C THR A 144 -15.25 -25.78 23.93
N LEU A 145 -14.04 -25.84 23.34
CA LEU A 145 -12.80 -26.08 24.10
C LEU A 145 -12.43 -24.92 25.03
N LEU A 146 -12.76 -23.67 24.64
CA LEU A 146 -12.45 -22.46 25.41
C LEU A 146 -13.51 -22.13 26.47
N ASP A 147 -14.71 -22.70 26.36
CA ASP A 147 -15.80 -22.48 27.29
C ASP A 147 -15.46 -23.03 28.69
N LYS A 148 -15.54 -22.15 29.68
CA LYS A 148 -15.18 -22.44 31.08
C LYS A 148 -16.09 -23.47 31.73
N ASP A 149 -17.32 -23.58 31.26
CA ASP A 149 -18.32 -24.46 31.81
C ASP A 149 -18.22 -25.89 31.26
N GLN A 150 -17.48 -26.07 30.17
CA GLN A 150 -17.23 -27.35 29.56
C GLN A 150 -16.13 -28.14 30.28
N PRO A 151 -16.26 -29.48 30.39
CA PRO A 151 -15.27 -30.34 31.05
C PRO A 151 -13.90 -30.28 30.37
N TYR A 152 -13.83 -30.05 29.08
CA TYR A 152 -12.60 -29.91 28.28
C TYR A 152 -11.69 -28.82 28.81
N ARG A 153 -12.27 -27.66 29.18
CA ARG A 153 -11.48 -26.50 29.63
C ARG A 153 -10.63 -26.79 30.86
N LYS A 154 -11.13 -27.64 31.74
CA LYS A 154 -10.42 -28.04 32.95
C LYS A 154 -9.22 -28.96 32.67
N GLN A 155 -9.21 -29.64 31.53
CA GLN A 155 -8.13 -30.54 31.13
C GLN A 155 -6.99 -29.76 30.42
N ILE A 156 -7.24 -28.53 29.91
CA ILE A 156 -6.25 -27.71 29.23
C ILE A 156 -5.44 -26.93 30.28
N LEU A 157 -4.32 -27.48 30.68
CA LEU A 157 -3.50 -26.95 31.78
C LEU A 157 -2.42 -26.00 31.29
N LYS A 158 -1.93 -26.17 30.07
CA LYS A 158 -0.83 -25.38 29.55
C LYS A 158 -1.34 -24.06 28.90
N ARG A 159 -0.69 -22.97 29.31
CA ARG A 159 -0.99 -21.64 28.72
C ARG A 159 -0.74 -21.61 27.20
N SER A 160 0.29 -22.30 26.73
CA SER A 160 0.60 -22.39 25.29
C SER A 160 -0.52 -23.08 24.49
N GLU A 161 -1.16 -24.11 25.04
CA GLU A 161 -2.30 -24.77 24.40
C GLU A 161 -3.51 -23.82 24.29
N LEU A 162 -3.81 -23.09 25.37
CA LEU A 162 -4.85 -22.06 25.34
C LEU A 162 -4.58 -20.98 24.30
N LEU A 163 -3.35 -20.48 24.25
CA LEU A 163 -2.97 -19.47 23.27
C LEU A 163 -3.12 -19.99 21.82
N ASN A 164 -2.79 -21.27 21.59
CA ASN A 164 -3.01 -21.90 20.28
C ASN A 164 -4.50 -21.97 19.91
N LEU A 165 -5.37 -22.25 20.89
CA LEU A 165 -6.82 -22.25 20.65
C LEU A 165 -7.36 -20.85 20.35
N PHE A 166 -6.98 -19.82 21.13
CA PHE A 166 -7.34 -18.44 20.83
C PHE A 166 -6.87 -18.00 19.44
N PHE A 167 -5.65 -18.37 19.07
CA PHE A 167 -5.10 -18.09 17.75
C PHE A 167 -5.86 -18.83 16.65
N GLY A 168 -6.11 -20.14 16.83
CA GLY A 168 -6.89 -20.94 15.87
C GLY A 168 -8.31 -20.40 15.65
N ARG A 169 -9.01 -19.97 16.73
CA ARG A 169 -10.31 -19.34 16.63
C ARG A 169 -10.26 -18.03 15.82
N ALA A 170 -9.30 -17.18 16.15
CA ALA A 170 -9.10 -15.92 15.44
C ALA A 170 -8.82 -16.16 13.94
N GLN A 171 -7.98 -17.14 13.61
CA GLN A 171 -7.71 -17.50 12.21
C GLN A 171 -8.97 -17.96 11.47
N CYS A 172 -9.82 -18.78 12.09
CA CYS A 172 -11.06 -19.23 11.47
C CYS A 172 -11.98 -18.06 11.12
N TYR A 173 -12.22 -17.14 12.06
CA TYR A 173 -13.06 -15.98 11.80
C TYR A 173 -12.45 -15.01 10.79
N HIS A 174 -11.12 -14.84 10.80
CA HIS A 174 -10.44 -13.99 9.83
C HIS A 174 -10.57 -14.53 8.40
N ILE A 175 -10.38 -15.84 8.20
CA ILE A 175 -10.50 -16.47 6.87
C ILE A 175 -11.94 -16.34 6.32
N GLU A 176 -12.94 -16.52 7.17
CA GLU A 176 -14.35 -16.36 6.84
C GLU A 176 -14.79 -14.90 6.71
N GLN A 177 -13.95 -13.95 7.10
CA GLN A 177 -14.30 -12.53 7.20
C GLN A 177 -15.54 -12.28 8.09
N ASP A 178 -15.77 -13.14 9.06
CA ASP A 178 -16.84 -12.99 10.04
C ASP A 178 -16.41 -11.99 11.12
N TRP A 179 -16.48 -10.71 10.77
CA TRP A 179 -16.04 -9.63 11.65
C TRP A 179 -16.84 -9.52 12.94
N LYS A 180 -18.13 -9.91 12.92
CA LYS A 180 -18.99 -9.85 14.11
C LYS A 180 -18.50 -10.78 15.22
N ASN A 181 -18.19 -12.02 14.89
CA ASN A 181 -17.67 -13.00 15.83
C ASN A 181 -16.14 -12.92 15.95
N GLY A 182 -15.47 -12.39 14.94
CA GLY A 182 -14.03 -12.18 14.86
C GLY A 182 -13.52 -11.12 15.84
N GLU A 183 -14.20 -9.99 16.00
CA GLU A 183 -13.74 -8.92 16.88
C GLU A 183 -13.49 -9.39 18.33
N PRO A 184 -14.45 -10.05 19.02
CA PRO A 184 -14.19 -10.60 20.35
C PRO A 184 -13.06 -11.64 20.36
N ALA A 185 -12.93 -12.42 19.29
CA ALA A 185 -11.86 -13.41 19.16
C ALA A 185 -10.49 -12.76 19.04
N PHE A 186 -10.35 -11.71 18.21
CA PHE A 186 -9.10 -10.97 18.04
C PHE A 186 -8.70 -10.22 19.32
N ARG A 187 -9.64 -9.56 20.00
CA ARG A 187 -9.40 -8.89 21.28
C ARG A 187 -8.95 -9.89 22.35
N SER A 188 -9.59 -11.05 22.43
CA SER A 188 -9.20 -12.12 23.37
C SER A 188 -7.82 -12.66 23.05
N LEU A 189 -7.50 -12.89 21.76
CA LEU A 189 -6.17 -13.32 21.34
C LEU A 189 -5.12 -12.29 21.73
N LEU A 190 -5.37 -11.00 21.47
CA LEU A 190 -4.45 -9.92 21.80
C LEU A 190 -4.14 -9.88 23.30
N GLN A 191 -5.18 -9.93 24.14
CA GLN A 191 -5.03 -9.95 25.59
C GLN A 191 -4.22 -11.15 26.07
N PHE A 192 -4.49 -12.35 25.53
CA PHE A 192 -3.77 -13.56 25.91
C PHE A 192 -2.31 -13.56 25.42
N ALA A 193 -2.07 -13.07 24.22
CA ALA A 193 -0.73 -12.93 23.64
C ALA A 193 0.14 -11.95 24.45
N ASP A 194 -0.43 -10.82 24.88
CA ASP A 194 0.25 -9.84 25.75
C ASP A 194 0.69 -10.48 27.08
N VAL A 195 -0.22 -11.22 27.72
CA VAL A 195 0.08 -11.92 28.99
C VAL A 195 1.12 -13.02 28.78
N ALA A 196 1.12 -13.68 27.62
CA ALA A 196 2.09 -14.70 27.26
C ALA A 196 3.42 -14.13 26.74
N LYS A 197 3.48 -12.82 26.44
CA LYS A 197 4.60 -12.15 25.77
C LYS A 197 4.89 -12.76 24.39
N ASP A 198 3.84 -13.14 23.66
CA ASP A 198 3.92 -13.68 22.30
C ASP A 198 3.66 -12.57 21.29
N GLU A 199 4.75 -11.94 20.85
CA GLU A 199 4.71 -10.80 19.94
C GLU A 199 4.13 -11.14 18.56
N ASP A 200 4.36 -12.36 18.05
CA ASP A 200 3.87 -12.77 16.73
C ASP A 200 2.35 -12.91 16.71
N ARG A 201 1.77 -13.51 17.77
CA ARG A 201 0.31 -13.64 17.89
C ARG A 201 -0.36 -12.32 18.25
N ALA A 202 0.29 -11.47 19.03
CA ALA A 202 -0.16 -10.12 19.27
C ALA A 202 -0.17 -9.30 17.97
N ALA A 203 0.87 -9.40 17.14
CA ALA A 203 0.95 -8.78 15.83
C ALA A 203 -0.19 -9.22 14.91
N TYR A 204 -0.46 -10.52 14.84
CA TYR A 204 -1.58 -11.05 14.07
C TYR A 204 -2.93 -10.49 14.53
N ALA A 205 -3.17 -10.43 15.83
CA ALA A 205 -4.42 -9.89 16.38
C ALA A 205 -4.59 -8.39 16.07
N VAL A 206 -3.52 -7.60 16.19
CA VAL A 206 -3.53 -6.17 15.84
C VAL A 206 -3.80 -5.98 14.35
N SER A 207 -3.17 -6.78 13.49
CA SER A 207 -3.40 -6.75 12.04
C SER A 207 -4.86 -7.04 11.68
N CYS A 208 -5.45 -8.11 12.26
CA CYS A 208 -6.86 -8.46 12.03
C CYS A 208 -7.82 -7.38 12.53
N LEU A 209 -7.58 -6.81 13.71
CA LEU A 209 -8.41 -5.72 14.25
C LEU A 209 -8.32 -4.47 13.35
N THR A 210 -7.13 -4.09 12.93
CA THR A 210 -6.94 -2.93 12.04
C THR A 210 -7.63 -3.15 10.70
N GLU A 211 -7.46 -4.33 10.09
CA GLU A 211 -8.11 -4.69 8.83
C GLU A 211 -9.64 -4.59 8.97
N MET A 212 -10.20 -5.20 9.99
CA MET A 212 -11.64 -5.17 10.26
C MET A 212 -12.16 -3.75 10.45
N PHE A 213 -11.48 -2.90 11.23
CA PHE A 213 -11.91 -1.53 11.47
C PHE A 213 -11.84 -0.66 10.21
N VAL A 214 -10.77 -0.80 9.42
CA VAL A 214 -10.60 -0.07 8.16
C VAL A 214 -11.68 -0.49 7.14
N GLN A 215 -11.92 -1.80 6.97
CA GLN A 215 -12.92 -2.31 6.03
C GLN A 215 -14.35 -1.91 6.41
N ASN A 216 -14.66 -1.84 7.71
CA ASN A 216 -15.97 -1.43 8.20
C ASN A 216 -16.09 0.09 8.43
N LYS A 217 -15.12 0.90 7.98
CA LYS A 217 -15.09 2.36 8.16
C LYS A 217 -15.15 2.82 9.62
N ARG A 218 -14.68 1.98 10.53
CA ARG A 218 -14.57 2.25 11.98
C ARG A 218 -13.15 2.71 12.33
N ILE A 219 -12.62 3.65 11.55
CA ILE A 219 -11.20 4.03 11.60
C ILE A 219 -10.77 4.57 12.99
N ASP A 220 -11.70 5.17 13.73
CA ASP A 220 -11.42 5.72 15.06
C ASP A 220 -11.01 4.63 16.07
N GLU A 221 -11.42 3.40 15.85
CA GLU A 221 -11.07 2.28 16.72
C GLU A 221 -9.66 1.72 16.45
N VAL A 222 -8.99 2.20 15.41
CA VAL A 222 -7.58 1.88 15.14
C VAL A 222 -6.64 2.69 16.04
N PHE A 223 -7.01 3.95 16.41
CA PHE A 223 -6.14 4.81 17.21
C PHE A 223 -5.63 4.19 18.52
N PRO A 224 -6.44 3.46 19.31
CA PRO A 224 -5.95 2.77 20.50
C PRO A 224 -4.90 1.69 20.24
N LEU A 225 -4.80 1.19 18.99
CA LEU A 225 -3.81 0.19 18.60
C LEU A 225 -2.47 0.79 18.19
N LEU A 226 -2.45 2.06 17.74
CA LEU A 226 -1.25 2.71 17.21
C LEU A 226 -0.04 2.76 18.16
N PRO A 227 -0.19 2.93 19.50
CA PRO A 227 0.95 2.90 20.42
C PRO A 227 1.76 1.61 20.36
N ARG A 228 1.13 0.49 19.97
CA ARG A 228 1.80 -0.81 19.79
C ARG A 228 2.75 -0.85 18.60
N LEU A 229 2.58 0.09 17.64
CA LEU A 229 3.38 0.19 16.42
C LEU A 229 4.61 1.10 16.61
N SER A 230 4.75 1.75 17.76
CA SER A 230 5.91 2.59 18.07
C SER A 230 7.16 1.78 18.44
N ALA A 231 6.97 0.52 18.91
CA ALA A 231 8.06 -0.38 19.26
C ALA A 231 8.51 -1.18 18.02
N ASP A 232 9.77 -1.64 18.05
CA ASP A 232 10.36 -2.48 17.01
C ASP A 232 9.91 -3.95 17.18
N THR A 233 8.64 -4.20 16.89
CA THR A 233 7.96 -5.48 17.07
C THR A 233 7.46 -6.02 15.72
N PRO A 234 7.18 -7.33 15.61
CA PRO A 234 6.60 -7.89 14.38
C PRO A 234 5.32 -7.23 13.92
N ALA A 235 4.53 -6.63 14.83
CA ALA A 235 3.32 -5.90 14.48
C ALA A 235 3.62 -4.71 13.56
N ARG A 236 4.67 -3.94 13.85
CA ARG A 236 5.08 -2.79 13.05
C ARG A 236 5.41 -3.15 11.61
N TYR A 237 5.97 -4.33 11.38
CA TYR A 237 6.42 -4.80 10.07
C TYR A 237 5.47 -5.81 9.42
N ASP A 238 4.29 -6.05 10.00
CA ASP A 238 3.29 -6.90 9.36
C ASP A 238 2.78 -6.24 8.06
N LEU A 239 2.93 -6.94 6.93
CA LEU A 239 2.60 -6.39 5.61
C LEU A 239 1.13 -5.99 5.51
N ARG A 240 0.21 -6.84 5.99
CA ARG A 240 -1.23 -6.57 5.90
C ARG A 240 -1.61 -5.38 6.76
N LEU A 241 -1.03 -5.27 7.95
CA LEU A 241 -1.23 -4.13 8.82
C LEU A 241 -0.80 -2.83 8.11
N ASN A 242 0.38 -2.81 7.48
CA ASN A 242 0.88 -1.63 6.79
C ASN A 242 0.02 -1.23 5.59
N VAL A 243 -0.47 -2.20 4.81
CA VAL A 243 -1.44 -1.94 3.73
C VAL A 243 -2.74 -1.36 4.28
N ASN A 244 -3.27 -1.92 5.37
CA ASN A 244 -4.50 -1.42 5.99
C ASN A 244 -4.30 -0.03 6.64
N LEU A 245 -3.15 0.27 7.24
CA LEU A 245 -2.83 1.61 7.72
C LEU A 245 -2.81 2.63 6.58
N MET A 246 -2.22 2.29 5.44
CA MET A 246 -2.22 3.16 4.27
C MET A 246 -3.64 3.41 3.74
N GLN A 247 -4.48 2.38 3.68
CA GLN A 247 -5.89 2.51 3.30
C GLN A 247 -6.69 3.36 4.31
N GLY A 248 -6.44 3.16 5.60
CA GLY A 248 -7.04 3.97 6.67
C GLY A 248 -6.63 5.44 6.58
N ALA A 249 -5.36 5.71 6.30
CA ALA A 249 -4.87 7.07 6.06
C ALA A 249 -5.56 7.73 4.87
N GLU A 250 -5.80 6.96 3.79
CA GLU A 250 -6.52 7.45 2.62
C GLU A 250 -7.99 7.79 2.96
N GLN A 251 -8.69 6.93 3.72
CA GLN A 251 -10.05 7.21 4.18
C GLN A 251 -10.12 8.48 5.05
N LEU A 252 -9.14 8.67 5.94
CA LEU A 252 -9.03 9.88 6.75
C LEU A 252 -8.80 11.12 5.88
N SER A 253 -7.90 11.03 4.89
CA SER A 253 -7.63 12.14 3.96
C SER A 253 -8.86 12.50 3.13
N GLN A 254 -9.62 11.51 2.65
CA GLN A 254 -10.88 11.73 1.92
C GLN A 254 -11.98 12.35 2.78
N SER A 255 -11.85 12.30 4.11
CA SER A 255 -12.75 12.90 5.08
C SER A 255 -12.19 14.20 5.67
N ASP A 256 -11.22 14.86 5.00
CA ASP A 256 -10.51 16.08 5.42
C ASP A 256 -9.78 15.97 6.77
N ARG A 257 -9.57 14.76 7.27
CA ARG A 257 -8.85 14.47 8.53
C ARG A 257 -7.34 14.28 8.28
N HIS A 258 -6.73 15.22 7.59
CA HIS A 258 -5.35 15.13 7.09
C HIS A 258 -4.28 15.01 8.19
N VAL A 259 -4.50 15.61 9.36
CA VAL A 259 -3.56 15.51 10.50
C VAL A 259 -3.50 14.09 11.03
N GLU A 260 -4.66 13.46 11.18
CA GLU A 260 -4.78 12.07 11.62
C GLU A 260 -4.25 11.10 10.55
N ALA A 261 -4.52 11.38 9.27
CA ALA A 261 -3.92 10.64 8.16
C ALA A 261 -2.38 10.70 8.20
N SER A 262 -1.79 11.84 8.54
CA SER A 262 -0.34 11.99 8.71
C SER A 262 0.22 11.01 9.75
N LEU A 263 -0.50 10.75 10.84
CA LEU A 263 -0.09 9.80 11.86
C LEU A 263 -0.03 8.37 11.30
N PHE A 264 -1.08 7.96 10.57
CA PHE A 264 -1.12 6.65 9.93
C PHE A 264 0.02 6.50 8.91
N TYR A 265 0.20 7.46 8.00
CA TYR A 265 1.30 7.43 7.03
C TYR A 265 2.68 7.40 7.70
N SER A 266 2.84 8.02 8.87
CA SER A 266 4.14 8.03 9.58
C SER A 266 4.46 6.70 10.26
N LEU A 267 3.44 5.91 10.58
CA LEU A 267 3.58 4.59 11.19
C LEU A 267 3.66 3.46 10.15
N THR A 268 3.27 3.73 8.90
CA THR A 268 3.35 2.75 7.81
C THR A 268 4.80 2.57 7.36
N MET A 269 5.25 1.32 7.35
CA MET A 269 6.59 0.95 6.85
C MET A 269 6.56 0.73 5.35
N THR A 270 7.68 1.03 4.69
CA THR A 270 7.88 0.72 3.27
C THR A 270 8.09 -0.78 3.05
N THR A 271 7.91 -1.23 1.82
CA THR A 271 8.16 -2.64 1.46
C THR A 271 9.59 -3.06 1.79
N GLU A 272 10.56 -2.18 1.53
CA GLU A 272 11.98 -2.42 1.76
C GLU A 272 12.30 -2.55 3.26
N GLU A 273 11.69 -1.72 4.12
CA GLU A 273 11.84 -1.82 5.58
C GLU A 273 11.26 -3.13 6.10
N ILE A 274 10.10 -3.55 5.59
CA ILE A 274 9.46 -4.82 5.93
C ILE A 274 10.36 -6.00 5.52
N LEU A 275 10.87 -6.01 4.29
CA LEU A 275 11.77 -7.04 3.78
C LEU A 275 13.07 -7.11 4.59
N SER A 276 13.67 -5.97 4.91
CA SER A 276 14.88 -5.88 5.73
C SER A 276 14.67 -6.50 7.11
N PHE A 277 13.59 -6.10 7.80
CA PHE A 277 13.25 -6.63 9.13
C PHE A 277 13.11 -8.15 9.12
N TYR A 278 12.33 -8.71 8.19
CA TYR A 278 12.11 -10.16 8.16
C TYR A 278 13.34 -10.94 7.71
N THR A 279 14.18 -10.36 6.86
CA THR A 279 15.47 -10.97 6.48
C THR A 279 16.41 -11.08 7.69
N GLU A 280 16.54 -10.02 8.47
CA GLU A 280 17.35 -10.03 9.68
C GLU A 280 16.77 -10.95 10.77
N ARG A 281 15.44 -10.91 10.95
CA ARG A 281 14.73 -11.77 11.89
C ARG A 281 14.92 -13.26 11.54
N GLN A 282 14.79 -13.63 10.27
CA GLN A 282 15.03 -14.99 9.78
C GLN A 282 16.44 -15.45 10.15
N LYS A 283 17.46 -14.64 9.83
CA LYS A 283 18.87 -14.96 10.09
C LYS A 283 19.13 -15.14 11.59
N ARG A 284 18.57 -14.27 12.44
CA ARG A 284 18.70 -14.37 13.90
C ARG A 284 18.06 -15.64 14.43
N LEU A 285 16.81 -15.91 14.06
CA LEU A 285 16.08 -17.11 14.52
C LEU A 285 16.74 -18.40 14.06
N GLN A 286 17.22 -18.45 12.81
CA GLN A 286 17.97 -19.60 12.28
C GLN A 286 19.25 -19.86 13.08
N THR A 287 19.97 -18.79 13.46
CA THR A 287 21.20 -18.89 14.24
C THR A 287 20.91 -19.40 15.65
N GLU A 288 19.87 -18.88 16.31
CA GLU A 288 19.47 -19.29 17.66
C GLU A 288 19.01 -20.75 17.69
N LEU A 289 18.17 -21.14 16.71
CA LEU A 289 17.67 -22.51 16.58
C LEU A 289 18.84 -23.48 16.37
N SER A 290 19.73 -23.18 15.42
CA SER A 290 20.89 -24.03 15.13
C SER A 290 21.80 -24.23 16.37
N ARG A 291 22.03 -23.16 17.14
CA ARG A 291 22.81 -23.24 18.38
C ARG A 291 22.12 -24.10 19.43
N LEU A 292 20.82 -23.97 19.59
CA LEU A 292 20.04 -24.75 20.55
C LEU A 292 20.00 -26.23 20.17
N ASP A 293 19.77 -26.53 18.88
CA ASP A 293 19.75 -27.91 18.38
C ASP A 293 21.11 -28.59 18.51
N GLN A 294 22.22 -27.91 18.20
CA GLN A 294 23.57 -28.40 18.44
C GLN A 294 23.82 -28.68 19.93
N PHE A 295 23.37 -27.76 20.80
CA PHE A 295 23.49 -27.99 22.26
C PHE A 295 22.69 -29.21 22.71
N LEU A 296 21.46 -29.37 22.23
CA LEU A 296 20.59 -30.53 22.53
C LEU A 296 21.19 -31.82 22.00
N ALA A 297 21.76 -31.82 20.80
CA ALA A 297 22.42 -32.98 20.22
C ALA A 297 23.66 -33.43 21.06
N LEU A 298 24.48 -32.47 21.49
CA LEU A 298 25.74 -32.76 22.21
C LEU A 298 25.53 -33.07 23.68
N ARG A 299 24.57 -32.44 24.34
CA ARG A 299 24.42 -32.49 25.81
C ARG A 299 23.02 -32.88 26.28
N GLY A 300 22.06 -33.06 25.41
CA GLY A 300 20.66 -33.33 25.75
C GLY A 300 20.51 -34.59 26.62
N ALA A 301 21.24 -35.66 26.30
CA ALA A 301 21.19 -36.92 27.07
C ALA A 301 21.66 -36.79 28.52
N ALA A 302 22.53 -35.82 28.82
CA ALA A 302 23.05 -35.56 30.15
C ALA A 302 22.20 -34.60 30.99
N LEU A 303 21.13 -34.03 30.41
CA LEU A 303 20.28 -33.05 31.09
C LEU A 303 19.20 -33.72 31.95
N PRO A 304 18.84 -33.11 33.11
CA PRO A 304 17.66 -33.53 33.86
C PRO A 304 16.40 -33.44 32.93
N LYS A 305 15.51 -34.45 33.07
CA LYS A 305 14.30 -34.58 32.20
C LYS A 305 13.51 -33.29 32.04
N ARG A 306 13.22 -32.59 33.14
CA ARG A 306 12.49 -31.33 33.15
C ARG A 306 13.20 -30.22 32.33
N ARG A 307 14.54 -30.14 32.44
CA ARG A 307 15.33 -29.14 31.69
C ARG A 307 15.38 -29.47 30.21
N LEU A 308 15.47 -30.74 29.87
CA LEU A 308 15.42 -31.21 28.48
C LEU A 308 14.08 -30.87 27.84
N GLU A 309 12.96 -31.09 28.52
CA GLU A 309 11.61 -30.74 28.05
C GLU A 309 11.48 -29.24 27.79
N ILE A 310 11.93 -28.37 28.71
CA ILE A 310 11.91 -26.92 28.53
C ILE A 310 12.71 -26.49 27.30
N LEU A 311 13.90 -27.06 27.09
CA LEU A 311 14.74 -26.70 25.95
C LEU A 311 14.17 -27.21 24.62
N LYS A 312 13.51 -28.38 24.61
CA LYS A 312 12.79 -28.88 23.44
C LYS A 312 11.58 -28.01 23.12
N GLU A 313 10.83 -27.58 24.14
CA GLU A 313 9.73 -26.61 23.92
C GLU A 313 10.25 -25.29 23.33
N LYS A 314 11.41 -24.81 23.84
CA LYS A 314 12.07 -23.61 23.27
C LYS A 314 12.52 -23.81 21.80
N SER A 315 13.09 -24.98 21.48
CA SER A 315 13.49 -25.30 20.10
C SER A 315 12.25 -25.31 19.16
N ASN A 316 11.16 -25.92 19.59
CA ASN A 316 9.89 -25.93 18.83
C ASN A 316 9.31 -24.50 18.66
N ASP A 317 9.36 -23.66 19.70
CA ASP A 317 8.93 -22.27 19.63
C ASP A 317 9.78 -21.46 18.61
N LEU A 318 11.11 -21.61 18.66
CA LEU A 318 12.01 -20.98 17.71
C LEU A 318 11.77 -21.46 16.27
N ALA A 319 11.55 -22.76 16.06
CA ALA A 319 11.23 -23.33 14.76
C ALA A 319 9.90 -22.77 14.21
N MET A 320 8.89 -22.63 15.06
CA MET A 320 7.61 -22.03 14.69
C MET A 320 7.78 -20.54 14.32
N LYS A 321 8.52 -19.77 15.13
CA LYS A 321 8.82 -18.36 14.84
C LYS A 321 9.59 -18.19 13.54
N LEU A 322 10.54 -19.07 13.26
CA LEU A 322 11.28 -19.10 11.99
C LEU A 322 10.35 -19.38 10.81
N THR A 323 9.45 -20.34 10.95
CA THR A 323 8.45 -20.66 9.92
C THR A 323 7.54 -19.46 9.63
N ASN A 324 7.09 -18.77 10.68
CA ASN A 324 6.28 -17.55 10.55
C ASN A 324 7.08 -16.42 9.86
N ALA A 325 8.32 -16.20 10.28
CA ALA A 325 9.18 -15.18 9.65
C ALA A 325 9.44 -15.48 8.17
N ASN A 326 9.68 -16.74 7.81
CA ASN A 326 9.82 -17.17 6.41
C ASN A 326 8.53 -16.93 5.60
N GLY A 327 7.38 -17.22 6.19
CA GLY A 327 6.07 -16.95 5.59
C GLY A 327 5.84 -15.47 5.33
N SER A 328 6.16 -14.61 6.30
CA SER A 328 6.04 -13.16 6.20
C SER A 328 7.02 -12.58 5.17
N LEU A 329 8.26 -13.05 5.16
CA LEU A 329 9.27 -12.66 4.17
C LEU A 329 8.83 -13.02 2.76
N LYS A 330 8.35 -14.26 2.57
CA LYS A 330 7.83 -14.71 1.28
C LYS A 330 6.64 -13.86 0.83
N LEU A 331 5.68 -13.60 1.72
CA LEU A 331 4.52 -12.77 1.41
C LEU A 331 4.96 -11.36 0.98
N ALA A 332 5.91 -10.75 1.69
CA ALA A 332 6.43 -9.43 1.36
C ALA A 332 7.21 -9.42 0.02
N THR A 333 7.92 -10.52 -0.29
CA THR A 333 8.64 -10.66 -1.57
C THR A 333 7.69 -10.86 -2.76
N ASP A 334 6.63 -11.65 -2.57
CA ASP A 334 5.66 -11.98 -3.61
C ASP A 334 4.64 -10.83 -3.84
N THR A 335 4.58 -9.85 -2.94
CA THR A 335 3.67 -8.70 -3.04
C THR A 335 4.36 -7.55 -3.77
N PRO A 336 3.73 -6.93 -4.78
CA PRO A 336 4.28 -5.74 -5.44
C PRO A 336 4.60 -4.64 -4.42
N SER A 337 5.73 -3.95 -4.61
CA SER A 337 6.11 -2.85 -3.73
C SER A 337 5.07 -1.73 -3.78
N PHE A 338 4.66 -1.26 -2.60
CA PHE A 338 3.77 -0.11 -2.44
C PHE A 338 4.50 1.15 -1.95
N THR A 339 5.82 1.09 -1.87
CA THR A 339 6.66 2.19 -1.35
C THR A 339 6.44 3.50 -2.09
N THR A 340 6.39 3.46 -3.43
CA THR A 340 6.14 4.66 -4.24
C THR A 340 4.77 5.25 -3.96
N THR A 341 3.74 4.42 -3.86
CA THR A 341 2.37 4.83 -3.53
C THR A 341 2.31 5.45 -2.14
N LEU A 342 2.92 4.81 -1.14
CA LEU A 342 2.98 5.32 0.23
C LEU A 342 3.66 6.69 0.29
N ARG A 343 4.85 6.82 -0.33
CA ARG A 343 5.60 8.09 -0.34
C ARG A 343 4.85 9.19 -1.08
N TRP A 344 4.19 8.85 -2.17
CA TRP A 344 3.35 9.80 -2.92
C TRP A 344 2.20 10.31 -2.04
N ARG A 345 1.38 9.41 -1.48
CA ARG A 345 0.24 9.76 -0.62
C ARG A 345 0.65 10.58 0.61
N LYS A 346 1.77 10.22 1.22
CA LYS A 346 2.34 10.98 2.34
C LYS A 346 2.72 12.41 1.92
N SER A 347 3.30 12.58 0.74
CA SER A 347 3.68 13.90 0.21
C SER A 347 2.45 14.74 -0.15
N ASP A 348 1.44 14.16 -0.77
CA ASP A 348 0.14 14.80 -1.02
C ASP A 348 -0.50 15.28 0.29
N ASN A 349 -0.49 14.43 1.31
CA ASN A 349 -1.06 14.78 2.61
C ASN A 349 -0.27 15.90 3.31
N PHE A 350 1.04 16.01 3.08
CA PHE A 350 1.81 17.18 3.52
C PHE A 350 1.36 18.46 2.83
N GLN A 351 1.01 18.42 1.55
CA GLN A 351 0.44 19.57 0.85
C GLN A 351 -0.91 19.99 1.43
N ALA A 352 -1.80 19.03 1.69
CA ALA A 352 -3.11 19.27 2.29
C ALA A 352 -3.00 19.90 3.69
N THR A 353 -1.97 19.51 4.46
CA THR A 353 -1.68 20.09 5.79
C THR A 353 -0.82 21.37 5.76
N LYS A 354 -0.59 21.95 4.57
CA LYS A 354 0.25 23.14 4.34
C LYS A 354 1.71 22.98 4.80
N ARG A 355 2.18 21.75 4.85
CA ARG A 355 3.59 21.40 5.12
C ARG A 355 4.36 21.32 3.81
N ASP A 356 4.43 22.44 3.12
CA ASP A 356 4.89 22.53 1.72
C ASP A 356 6.36 22.13 1.54
N TRP A 357 7.22 22.36 2.54
CA TRP A 357 8.62 21.93 2.49
C TRP A 357 8.78 20.42 2.57
N GLU A 358 8.03 19.76 3.45
CA GLU A 358 8.03 18.30 3.56
C GLU A 358 7.44 17.65 2.31
N ALA A 359 6.41 18.27 1.73
CA ALA A 359 5.86 17.83 0.46
C ALA A 359 6.90 17.93 -0.67
N PHE A 360 7.60 19.07 -0.77
CA PHE A 360 8.67 19.25 -1.75
C PHE A 360 9.74 18.15 -1.63
N TRP A 361 10.29 17.95 -0.42
CA TRP A 361 11.31 16.92 -0.23
C TRP A 361 10.78 15.52 -0.46
N GLY A 362 9.53 15.23 -0.10
CA GLY A 362 8.90 13.95 -0.35
C GLY A 362 8.79 13.62 -1.85
N PHE A 363 8.33 14.56 -2.68
CA PHE A 363 8.27 14.39 -4.13
C PHE A 363 9.65 14.39 -4.79
N TYR A 364 10.58 15.21 -4.29
CA TYR A 364 11.94 15.27 -4.79
C TYR A 364 12.65 13.91 -4.63
N TRP A 365 12.55 13.29 -3.44
CA TRP A 365 13.15 12.00 -3.19
C TRP A 365 12.43 10.87 -3.94
N LEU A 366 11.12 10.97 -4.19
CA LEU A 366 10.42 10.05 -5.09
C LEU A 366 11.03 10.07 -6.49
N TYR A 367 11.25 11.25 -7.04
CA TYR A 367 11.89 11.39 -8.35
C TYR A 367 13.32 10.86 -8.37
N MET A 368 14.11 11.12 -7.31
CA MET A 368 15.51 10.69 -7.24
C MET A 368 15.68 9.19 -7.03
N ASP A 369 14.84 8.59 -6.19
CA ASP A 369 14.96 7.18 -5.81
C ASP A 369 14.33 6.22 -6.84
N PHE A 370 13.39 6.71 -7.67
CA PHE A 370 12.65 5.90 -8.63
C PHE A 370 12.66 6.49 -10.06
N PRO A 371 13.86 6.67 -10.66
CA PRO A 371 14.00 7.32 -11.96
C PRO A 371 13.39 6.53 -13.14
N ASP A 372 13.27 5.22 -13.00
CA ASP A 372 12.74 4.31 -14.03
C ASP A 372 11.26 3.96 -13.83
N HIS A 373 10.58 4.59 -12.85
CA HIS A 373 9.17 4.31 -12.58
C HIS A 373 8.26 4.94 -13.64
N ASP A 374 7.19 4.25 -14.03
CA ASP A 374 6.22 4.73 -15.03
C ASP A 374 5.65 6.12 -14.72
N SER A 375 5.57 6.48 -13.45
CA SER A 375 5.07 7.77 -12.98
C SER A 375 6.16 8.81 -12.75
N VAL A 376 7.38 8.61 -13.23
CA VAL A 376 8.52 9.52 -12.99
C VAL A 376 8.25 10.95 -13.47
N GLU A 377 7.50 11.11 -14.56
CA GLU A 377 7.04 12.43 -15.03
C GLU A 377 6.18 13.14 -13.99
N ASN A 378 5.25 12.42 -13.34
CA ASN A 378 4.41 12.97 -12.27
C ASN A 378 5.26 13.34 -11.04
N PHE A 379 6.24 12.50 -10.69
CA PHE A 379 7.12 12.76 -9.53
C PHE A 379 7.94 14.03 -9.73
N LEU A 380 8.55 14.17 -10.91
CA LEU A 380 9.33 15.37 -11.24
C LEU A 380 8.46 16.63 -11.27
N TYR A 381 7.28 16.54 -11.89
CA TYR A 381 6.35 17.67 -11.92
C TYR A 381 5.90 18.09 -10.52
N ALA A 382 5.52 17.14 -9.66
CA ALA A 382 5.11 17.42 -8.29
C ALA A 382 6.25 18.06 -7.47
N ALA A 383 7.48 17.56 -7.63
CA ALA A 383 8.66 18.16 -7.00
C ALA A 383 8.91 19.59 -7.51
N PHE A 384 8.82 19.81 -8.81
CA PHE A 384 8.95 21.11 -9.45
C PHE A 384 7.90 22.11 -8.95
N ALA A 385 6.62 21.73 -8.99
CA ALA A 385 5.52 22.57 -8.55
C ALA A 385 5.64 22.94 -7.06
N SER A 386 5.99 21.94 -6.22
CA SER A 386 6.22 22.16 -4.79
C SER A 386 7.43 23.06 -4.53
N ALA A 387 8.54 22.90 -5.26
CA ALA A 387 9.70 23.80 -5.19
C ALA A 387 9.32 25.25 -5.52
N ASN A 388 8.48 25.43 -6.54
CA ASN A 388 7.96 26.75 -6.90
C ASN A 388 7.06 27.33 -5.80
N LYS A 389 6.17 26.52 -5.21
CA LYS A 389 5.28 26.91 -4.11
C LYS A 389 6.05 27.39 -2.88
N VAL A 390 7.11 26.68 -2.48
CA VAL A 390 7.99 27.11 -1.37
C VAL A 390 9.00 28.19 -1.76
N LYS A 391 8.93 28.68 -3.00
CA LYS A 391 9.83 29.71 -3.55
C LYS A 391 11.31 29.32 -3.56
N HIS A 392 11.60 28.01 -3.65
CA HIS A 392 12.98 27.52 -3.82
C HIS A 392 13.40 27.63 -5.29
N ARG A 393 13.69 28.85 -5.74
CA ARG A 393 13.87 29.20 -7.16
C ARG A 393 14.96 28.38 -7.85
N GLU A 394 16.09 28.13 -7.22
CA GLU A 394 17.18 27.34 -7.80
C GLU A 394 16.73 25.92 -8.13
N LYS A 395 16.07 25.23 -7.19
CA LYS A 395 15.56 23.89 -7.42
C LYS A 395 14.38 23.87 -8.40
N SER A 396 13.52 24.87 -8.35
CA SER A 396 12.44 25.01 -9.34
C SER A 396 13.02 25.12 -10.76
N ILE A 397 14.03 25.97 -10.98
CA ILE A 397 14.67 26.09 -12.29
C ILE A 397 15.38 24.78 -12.69
N GLU A 398 16.16 24.17 -11.79
CA GLU A 398 16.84 22.90 -12.05
C GLU A 398 15.87 21.79 -12.49
N LEU A 399 14.78 21.59 -11.75
CA LEU A 399 13.79 20.55 -12.02
C LEU A 399 12.97 20.84 -13.29
N GLY A 400 12.62 22.10 -13.51
CA GLY A 400 11.92 22.55 -14.72
C GLY A 400 12.77 22.35 -15.97
N GLU A 401 14.06 22.66 -15.95
CA GLU A 401 14.97 22.41 -17.09
C GLU A 401 15.10 20.90 -17.36
N LYS A 402 15.21 20.06 -16.31
CA LYS A 402 15.20 18.59 -16.47
C LYS A 402 13.92 18.11 -17.12
N TYR A 403 12.77 18.65 -16.73
CA TYR A 403 11.49 18.31 -17.33
C TYR A 403 11.44 18.69 -18.82
N LEU A 404 11.81 19.94 -19.15
CA LEU A 404 11.75 20.47 -20.52
C LEU A 404 12.76 19.78 -21.45
N ALA A 405 13.90 19.31 -20.94
CA ALA A 405 14.91 18.58 -21.71
C ALA A 405 14.37 17.22 -22.21
N ASN A 406 13.43 16.59 -21.51
CA ASN A 406 12.82 15.35 -21.96
C ASN A 406 11.63 15.63 -22.92
N LYS A 407 11.89 15.47 -24.23
CA LYS A 407 10.87 15.73 -25.27
C LYS A 407 9.68 14.76 -25.26
N GLN A 408 9.80 13.61 -24.58
CA GLN A 408 8.71 12.62 -24.47
C GLN A 408 7.67 13.03 -23.44
N TRP A 409 8.05 13.82 -22.43
CA TRP A 409 7.16 14.32 -21.39
C TRP A 409 6.30 15.47 -21.90
N LYS A 410 5.01 15.22 -22.04
CA LYS A 410 4.05 16.18 -22.64
C LYS A 410 2.97 16.61 -21.66
N LYS A 411 2.68 15.78 -20.65
CA LYS A 411 1.50 15.94 -19.78
C LYS A 411 1.44 17.30 -19.09
N PHE A 412 2.55 17.78 -18.56
CA PHE A 412 2.63 19.03 -17.81
C PHE A 412 3.50 20.09 -18.50
N ARG A 413 3.86 19.87 -19.78
CA ARG A 413 4.80 20.75 -20.49
C ARG A 413 4.33 22.20 -20.54
N ALA A 414 3.05 22.43 -20.74
CA ALA A 414 2.49 23.79 -20.76
C ALA A 414 2.66 24.49 -19.40
N ASP A 415 2.28 23.82 -18.32
CA ASP A 415 2.39 24.37 -16.96
C ASP A 415 3.86 24.61 -16.56
N VAL A 416 4.72 23.64 -16.86
CA VAL A 416 6.15 23.76 -16.57
C VAL A 416 6.75 24.94 -17.33
N THR A 417 6.45 25.08 -18.64
CA THR A 417 6.97 26.19 -19.44
C THR A 417 6.48 27.54 -18.91
N PHE A 418 5.20 27.64 -18.52
CA PHE A 418 4.63 28.85 -17.94
C PHE A 418 5.30 29.25 -16.62
N ILE A 419 5.42 28.32 -15.69
CA ILE A 419 6.07 28.56 -14.39
C ILE A 419 7.53 28.93 -14.58
N MET A 420 8.23 28.25 -15.49
CA MET A 420 9.64 28.52 -15.79
C MET A 420 9.85 29.90 -16.41
N ALA A 421 9.00 30.30 -17.37
CA ALA A 421 9.06 31.62 -17.96
C ALA A 421 8.90 32.71 -16.89
N ASN A 422 7.90 32.56 -16.01
CA ASN A 422 7.73 33.49 -14.89
C ASN A 422 8.95 33.50 -13.95
N ALA A 423 9.50 32.34 -13.60
CA ALA A 423 10.67 32.25 -12.72
C ALA A 423 11.90 32.95 -13.32
N TYR A 424 12.15 32.75 -14.61
CA TYR A 424 13.25 33.43 -15.31
C TYR A 424 13.02 34.94 -15.42
N ARG A 425 11.79 35.38 -15.70
CA ARG A 425 11.44 36.82 -15.74
C ARG A 425 11.65 37.46 -14.37
N GLU A 426 11.10 36.92 -13.30
CA GLU A 426 11.25 37.45 -11.94
C GLU A 426 12.71 37.52 -11.52
N GLN A 427 13.50 36.48 -11.82
CA GLN A 427 14.92 36.48 -11.50
C GLN A 427 15.71 37.52 -12.31
N ALA A 428 15.37 37.68 -13.58
CA ALA A 428 15.97 38.70 -14.44
C ALA A 428 15.68 40.12 -13.93
N GLU A 429 14.41 40.41 -13.60
CA GLU A 429 13.98 41.70 -13.02
C GLU A 429 14.65 41.99 -11.70
N LYS A 430 14.77 41.00 -10.80
CA LYS A 430 15.47 41.12 -9.52
C LYS A 430 16.95 41.45 -9.73
N LEU A 431 17.64 40.73 -10.61
CA LEU A 431 19.05 41.01 -10.91
C LEU A 431 19.23 42.37 -11.58
N GLN A 432 18.29 42.80 -12.42
CA GLN A 432 18.32 44.15 -13.01
C GLN A 432 18.20 45.23 -11.94
N ALA A 433 17.31 45.08 -10.96
CA ALA A 433 17.17 46.01 -9.85
C ALA A 433 18.44 46.06 -8.97
N ILE A 434 19.03 44.88 -8.68
CA ILE A 434 20.31 44.81 -7.95
C ILE A 434 21.42 45.50 -8.74
N SER A 435 21.54 45.27 -10.05
CA SER A 435 22.53 45.92 -10.90
C SER A 435 22.37 47.43 -10.88
N ALA A 436 21.16 47.96 -10.98
CA ALA A 436 20.86 49.37 -10.90
C ALA A 436 21.31 49.99 -9.56
N SER A 437 21.03 49.31 -8.46
CA SER A 437 21.50 49.73 -7.13
C SER A 437 23.02 49.72 -7.02
N LEU A 438 23.69 48.69 -7.54
CA LEU A 438 25.18 48.62 -7.52
C LEU A 438 25.83 49.65 -8.42
N GLN A 439 25.20 50.11 -9.49
CA GLN A 439 25.69 51.19 -10.36
C GLN A 439 25.82 52.53 -9.62
N MET A 440 25.05 52.76 -8.57
CA MET A 440 25.14 53.94 -7.71
C MET A 440 26.36 53.91 -6.77
N SER A 441 27.05 52.77 -6.69
CA SER A 441 28.27 52.64 -5.88
C SER A 441 29.42 53.46 -6.48
N MET A 442 30.13 54.19 -5.63
CA MET A 442 31.31 54.97 -6.04
C MET A 442 32.56 54.11 -6.22
N THR A 443 32.55 52.83 -5.86
CA THR A 443 33.71 51.94 -5.91
C THR A 443 33.83 51.23 -7.25
N THR A 444 35.07 50.98 -7.72
CA THR A 444 35.34 50.21 -8.94
C THR A 444 34.77 48.81 -8.84
N VAL A 445 34.92 48.15 -7.69
CA VAL A 445 34.35 46.82 -7.42
C VAL A 445 32.83 46.82 -7.52
N GLY A 446 32.15 47.87 -7.05
CA GLY A 446 30.69 48.02 -7.17
C GLY A 446 30.24 48.10 -8.62
N LYS A 447 30.97 48.86 -9.45
CA LYS A 447 30.68 49.00 -10.90
C LYS A 447 30.91 47.68 -11.67
N GLU A 448 31.99 46.95 -11.36
CA GLU A 448 32.26 45.64 -11.97
C GLU A 448 31.18 44.64 -11.61
N ARG A 449 30.78 44.57 -10.33
CA ARG A 449 29.65 43.70 -9.89
C ARG A 449 28.34 44.11 -10.57
N ALA A 450 28.09 45.41 -10.74
CA ALA A 450 26.91 45.88 -11.47
C ALA A 450 26.89 45.38 -12.92
N ALA A 451 28.03 45.45 -13.61
CA ALA A 451 28.16 44.93 -14.97
C ALA A 451 27.92 43.42 -15.07
N GLN A 452 28.54 42.64 -14.17
CA GLN A 452 28.33 41.18 -14.10
C GLN A 452 26.88 40.83 -13.80
N THR A 453 26.25 41.52 -12.85
CA THR A 453 24.84 41.28 -12.48
C THR A 453 23.90 41.64 -13.64
N LYS A 454 24.22 42.71 -14.39
CA LYS A 454 23.46 43.10 -15.60
C LYS A 454 23.57 42.04 -16.71
N GLU A 455 24.78 41.55 -16.96
CA GLU A 455 24.99 40.46 -17.93
C GLU A 455 24.17 39.20 -17.55
N GLN A 456 24.22 38.83 -16.26
CA GLN A 456 23.47 37.70 -15.76
C GLN A 456 21.96 37.93 -15.91
N SER A 457 21.45 39.11 -15.60
CA SER A 457 20.04 39.46 -15.85
C SER A 457 19.68 39.30 -17.33
N GLY A 458 20.59 39.70 -18.24
CA GLY A 458 20.41 39.52 -19.69
C GLY A 458 20.20 38.07 -20.05
N LYS A 459 21.05 37.16 -19.57
CA LYS A 459 20.94 35.70 -19.83
C LYS A 459 19.62 35.14 -19.35
N TYR A 460 19.10 35.58 -18.20
CA TYR A 460 17.79 35.17 -17.72
C TYR A 460 16.63 35.69 -18.60
N PHE A 461 16.70 36.95 -19.08
CA PHE A 461 15.72 37.44 -20.04
C PHE A 461 15.77 36.70 -21.38
N ASP A 462 16.96 36.38 -21.89
CA ASP A 462 17.11 35.62 -23.12
C ASP A 462 16.45 34.24 -23.00
N ARG A 463 16.63 33.55 -21.86
CA ARG A 463 16.00 32.29 -21.58
C ARG A 463 14.48 32.41 -21.43
N PHE A 464 14.00 33.46 -20.76
CA PHE A 464 12.58 33.80 -20.67
C PHE A 464 11.96 33.93 -22.08
N PHE A 465 12.56 34.74 -22.95
CA PHE A 465 12.05 34.96 -24.29
C PHE A 465 12.07 33.67 -25.14
N ALA A 466 13.13 32.89 -25.04
CA ALA A 466 13.23 31.62 -25.73
C ALA A 466 12.09 30.66 -25.33
N LEU A 467 11.80 30.53 -24.03
CA LEU A 467 10.69 29.71 -23.55
C LEU A 467 9.32 30.19 -24.04
N CYS A 468 9.12 31.52 -24.08
CA CYS A 468 7.88 32.08 -24.60
C CYS A 468 7.73 31.80 -26.09
N ASP A 469 8.80 31.95 -26.87
CA ASP A 469 8.80 31.69 -28.31
C ASP A 469 8.54 30.20 -28.61
N ASP A 470 9.28 29.31 -27.95
CA ASP A 470 9.11 27.86 -28.08
C ASP A 470 7.67 27.44 -27.74
N PHE A 471 7.08 28.04 -26.68
CA PHE A 471 5.69 27.74 -26.32
C PHE A 471 4.70 28.20 -27.40
N LEU A 472 4.82 29.46 -27.85
CA LEU A 472 3.92 30.03 -28.83
C LEU A 472 4.04 29.38 -30.21
N GLU A 473 5.22 28.80 -30.52
CA GLU A 473 5.40 28.05 -31.77
C GLU A 473 4.74 26.66 -31.70
N ILE A 474 4.80 25.98 -30.54
CA ILE A 474 4.31 24.60 -30.39
C ILE A 474 2.82 24.58 -30.02
N MET A 475 2.36 25.53 -29.20
CA MET A 475 1.01 25.55 -28.60
C MET A 475 0.34 26.94 -28.72
N PRO A 476 0.16 27.49 -29.93
CA PRO A 476 -0.41 28.81 -30.11
C PRO A 476 -1.86 28.94 -29.63
N ASP A 477 -2.62 27.84 -29.63
CA ASP A 477 -4.04 27.83 -29.25
C ASP A 477 -4.26 27.47 -27.76
N HIS A 478 -3.18 27.29 -27.00
CA HIS A 478 -3.29 26.98 -25.58
C HIS A 478 -3.72 28.21 -24.77
N LYS A 479 -4.52 28.02 -23.71
CA LYS A 479 -4.98 29.10 -22.82
C LYS A 479 -3.85 30.05 -22.31
N TYR A 480 -2.66 29.53 -22.09
CA TYR A 480 -1.50 30.35 -21.66
C TYR A 480 -0.86 31.18 -22.76
N ALA A 481 -1.20 30.98 -24.03
CA ALA A 481 -0.61 31.76 -25.12
C ALA A 481 -0.84 33.27 -24.94
N ARG A 482 -2.03 33.65 -24.45
CA ARG A 482 -2.36 35.04 -24.08
C ARG A 482 -1.39 35.60 -23.04
N ASP A 483 -1.13 34.82 -22.01
CA ASP A 483 -0.29 35.26 -20.90
C ASP A 483 1.18 35.36 -21.32
N PHE A 484 1.66 34.45 -22.17
CA PHE A 484 3.02 34.53 -22.71
C PHE A 484 3.22 35.79 -23.56
N VAL A 485 2.27 36.12 -24.45
CA VAL A 485 2.33 37.37 -25.24
C VAL A 485 2.25 38.59 -24.34
N GLY A 486 1.39 38.57 -23.31
CA GLY A 486 1.28 39.65 -22.32
C GLY A 486 2.56 39.88 -21.55
N MET A 487 3.18 38.79 -21.04
CA MET A 487 4.45 38.86 -20.34
C MET A 487 5.60 39.39 -21.21
N MET A 488 5.74 38.85 -22.43
CA MET A 488 6.75 39.32 -23.39
C MET A 488 6.57 40.79 -23.72
N GLY A 489 5.32 41.18 -24.07
CA GLY A 489 4.97 42.55 -24.37
C GLY A 489 5.26 43.53 -23.26
N SER A 490 4.90 43.17 -22.01
CA SER A 490 5.19 43.99 -20.82
C SER A 490 6.69 44.18 -20.59
N VAL A 491 7.50 43.09 -20.75
CA VAL A 491 8.97 43.20 -20.61
C VAL A 491 9.58 44.08 -21.72
N TYR A 492 9.16 43.90 -22.99
CA TYR A 492 9.66 44.76 -24.06
C TYR A 492 9.24 46.21 -23.84
N PHE A 493 8.00 46.47 -23.44
CA PHE A 493 7.48 47.82 -23.20
C PHE A 493 8.21 48.50 -22.04
N ALA A 494 8.37 47.83 -20.89
CA ALA A 494 9.12 48.36 -19.71
C ALA A 494 10.58 48.69 -20.05
N ARG A 495 11.17 47.94 -20.98
CA ARG A 495 12.56 48.14 -21.43
C ARG A 495 12.65 49.11 -22.63
N LYS A 496 11.55 49.71 -23.05
CA LYS A 496 11.45 50.62 -24.21
C LYS A 496 11.93 50.01 -25.53
N ARG A 497 11.83 48.68 -25.68
CA ARG A 497 12.22 47.95 -26.90
C ARG A 497 11.04 47.82 -27.86
N PHE A 498 10.48 48.95 -28.23
CA PHE A 498 9.27 49.00 -29.06
C PHE A 498 9.47 48.40 -30.45
N ASP A 499 10.65 48.62 -31.07
CA ASP A 499 10.94 48.05 -32.40
C ASP A 499 10.94 46.54 -32.37
N THR A 500 11.57 45.92 -31.35
CA THR A 500 11.57 44.45 -31.20
C THR A 500 10.17 43.90 -30.94
N LEU A 501 9.36 44.60 -30.13
CA LEU A 501 7.99 44.21 -29.86
C LEU A 501 7.15 44.25 -31.17
N LEU A 502 7.25 45.33 -31.91
CA LEU A 502 6.53 45.54 -33.16
C LEU A 502 6.96 44.55 -34.27
N GLU A 503 8.28 44.30 -34.38
CA GLU A 503 8.78 43.26 -35.27
C GLU A 503 8.16 41.90 -34.98
N LYS A 504 8.19 41.50 -33.72
CA LYS A 504 7.80 40.19 -33.27
C LYS A 504 6.29 39.98 -33.28
N PHE A 505 5.51 40.97 -32.82
CA PHE A 505 4.05 40.82 -32.70
C PHE A 505 3.32 41.27 -33.96
N ALA A 506 3.66 42.41 -34.51
CA ALA A 506 2.97 42.99 -35.68
C ALA A 506 3.71 42.79 -37.01
N GLY A 507 4.92 42.20 -36.98
CA GLY A 507 5.70 42.01 -38.22
C GLY A 507 6.28 43.32 -38.80
N TYR A 508 6.58 44.29 -37.92
CA TYR A 508 7.12 45.57 -38.35
C TYR A 508 8.57 45.40 -38.81
N GLU A 509 8.88 45.85 -40.05
CA GLU A 509 10.20 45.76 -40.65
C GLU A 509 10.48 47.07 -41.42
N ASN A 510 11.60 47.74 -41.14
CA ASN A 510 11.98 48.99 -41.78
C ASN A 510 10.87 50.10 -41.76
N GLY A 511 10.16 50.18 -40.63
CA GLY A 511 9.13 51.18 -40.42
C GLY A 511 7.78 50.87 -41.08
N LYS A 512 7.59 49.66 -41.67
CA LYS A 512 6.34 49.23 -42.30
C LYS A 512 5.90 47.85 -41.82
N MET A 513 4.61 47.65 -41.74
CA MET A 513 4.04 46.36 -41.38
C MET A 513 4.17 45.36 -42.54
N ASN A 514 4.78 44.21 -42.29
CA ASN A 514 4.91 43.10 -43.23
C ASN A 514 3.80 42.09 -42.94
N PRO A 515 2.81 41.91 -43.83
CA PRO A 515 1.66 41.04 -43.62
C PRO A 515 2.00 39.54 -43.54
N ARG A 516 3.26 39.16 -43.70
CA ARG A 516 3.73 37.77 -43.63
C ARG A 516 4.53 37.48 -42.37
N LYS A 517 4.81 38.51 -41.56
CA LYS A 517 5.61 38.40 -40.34
C LYS A 517 4.80 38.84 -39.11
N GLY A 518 5.27 38.45 -37.92
CA GLY A 518 4.62 38.76 -36.66
C GLY A 518 3.43 37.87 -36.31
N TYR A 519 3.12 37.77 -35.02
CA TYR A 519 2.06 36.89 -34.54
C TYR A 519 0.69 37.25 -35.10
N VAL A 520 0.33 38.52 -35.24
CA VAL A 520 -0.96 38.97 -35.76
C VAL A 520 -1.22 38.57 -37.20
N ASN A 521 -0.20 38.18 -37.96
CA ASN A 521 -0.28 37.84 -39.37
C ASN A 521 -0.12 36.33 -39.64
N LYS A 522 0.20 35.53 -38.64
CA LYS A 522 0.38 34.09 -38.77
C LYS A 522 -0.97 33.37 -38.72
N LYS A 523 -1.20 32.42 -39.64
CA LYS A 523 -2.44 31.63 -39.68
C LYS A 523 -2.68 30.84 -38.40
N GLU A 524 -1.62 30.35 -37.80
CA GLU A 524 -1.63 29.55 -36.55
C GLU A 524 -2.16 30.37 -35.38
N PHE A 525 -2.09 31.70 -35.45
CA PHE A 525 -2.56 32.61 -34.40
C PHE A 525 -3.94 33.20 -34.64
N LEU A 526 -4.57 32.97 -35.80
CA LEU A 526 -5.86 33.61 -36.14
C LEU A 526 -6.95 33.34 -35.09
N ASN A 527 -6.96 32.14 -34.51
CA ASN A 527 -7.93 31.74 -33.49
C ASN A 527 -7.26 31.61 -32.09
N SER A 528 -6.02 32.06 -31.96
CA SER A 528 -5.28 31.98 -30.69
C SER A 528 -5.83 32.98 -29.67
N PRO A 529 -5.99 32.59 -28.40
CA PRO A 529 -6.30 33.53 -27.31
C PRO A 529 -5.23 34.61 -27.13
N ALA A 530 -4.05 34.44 -27.73
CA ALA A 530 -2.98 35.42 -27.73
C ALA A 530 -3.21 36.61 -28.66
N MET A 531 -4.05 36.46 -29.69
CA MET A 531 -4.24 37.46 -30.76
C MET A 531 -4.67 38.85 -30.22
N PRO A 532 -5.73 38.97 -29.40
CA PRO A 532 -6.12 40.27 -28.84
C PRO A 532 -5.01 40.97 -28.08
N THR A 533 -4.24 40.20 -27.30
CA THR A 533 -3.12 40.72 -26.53
C THR A 533 -1.96 41.18 -27.42
N ALA A 534 -1.66 40.45 -28.50
CA ALA A 534 -0.65 40.85 -29.47
C ALA A 534 -1.04 42.16 -30.19
N HIS A 535 -2.29 42.30 -30.60
CA HIS A 535 -2.82 43.55 -31.15
C HIS A 535 -2.71 44.72 -30.15
N TYR A 536 -3.15 44.49 -28.89
CA TYR A 536 -3.13 45.52 -27.86
C TYR A 536 -1.71 46.00 -27.56
N MET A 537 -0.77 45.10 -27.34
CA MET A 537 0.62 45.45 -27.04
C MET A 537 1.31 46.14 -28.20
N SER A 538 1.03 45.72 -29.43
CA SER A 538 1.54 46.36 -30.64
C SER A 538 0.98 47.78 -30.80
N GLY A 539 -0.31 47.95 -30.58
CA GLY A 539 -0.97 49.27 -30.64
C GLY A 539 -0.38 50.24 -29.59
N LEU A 540 -0.18 49.76 -28.35
CA LEU A 540 0.47 50.55 -27.29
C LEU A 540 1.92 50.96 -27.67
N ALA A 541 2.70 50.06 -28.27
CA ALA A 541 4.07 50.35 -28.69
C ALA A 541 4.09 51.38 -29.82
N LEU A 542 3.14 51.35 -30.76
CA LEU A 542 3.01 52.39 -31.80
C LEU A 542 2.60 53.73 -31.22
N LEU A 543 1.65 53.76 -30.26
CA LEU A 543 1.29 55.00 -29.57
C LEU A 543 2.50 55.61 -28.83
N ALA A 544 3.25 54.79 -28.11
CA ALA A 544 4.46 55.21 -27.39
C ALA A 544 5.56 55.71 -28.35
N SER A 545 5.54 55.29 -29.62
CA SER A 545 6.44 55.73 -30.70
C SER A 545 5.92 56.90 -31.50
N GLY A 546 4.74 57.48 -31.14
CA GLY A 546 4.12 58.60 -31.84
C GLY A 546 3.44 58.27 -33.18
N LYS A 547 3.22 56.97 -33.45
CA LYS A 547 2.62 56.45 -34.70
C LYS A 547 1.12 56.19 -34.53
N PHE A 548 0.35 57.27 -34.35
CA PHE A 548 -1.07 57.20 -33.96
C PHE A 548 -1.95 56.53 -35.02
N ASP A 549 -1.77 56.85 -36.33
CA ASP A 549 -2.57 56.30 -37.41
C ASP A 549 -2.35 54.80 -37.62
N GLU A 550 -1.13 54.32 -37.34
CA GLU A 550 -0.77 52.90 -37.43
C GLU A 550 -1.25 52.12 -36.21
N ALA A 551 -1.40 52.77 -35.05
CA ALA A 551 -1.91 52.16 -33.83
C ALA A 551 -3.42 51.91 -33.89
N LYS A 552 -4.20 52.78 -34.57
CA LYS A 552 -5.64 52.79 -34.60
C LYS A 552 -6.27 51.44 -35.09
N PRO A 553 -5.82 50.80 -36.19
CA PRO A 553 -6.38 49.53 -36.62
C PRO A 553 -6.09 48.39 -35.66
N LEU A 554 -4.91 48.34 -35.03
CA LEU A 554 -4.55 47.29 -34.08
C LEU A 554 -5.36 47.39 -32.77
N LEU A 555 -5.53 48.61 -32.26
CA LEU A 555 -6.36 48.83 -31.07
C LEU A 555 -7.85 48.68 -31.36
N GLY A 556 -8.29 49.07 -32.58
CA GLY A 556 -9.65 48.85 -33.05
C GLY A 556 -10.03 47.38 -33.10
N ALA A 557 -9.11 46.52 -33.52
CA ALA A 557 -9.32 45.08 -33.52
C ALA A 557 -9.54 44.49 -32.12
N VAL A 558 -8.95 45.11 -31.09
CA VAL A 558 -9.15 44.67 -29.70
C VAL A 558 -10.52 45.05 -29.16
N VAL A 559 -11.01 46.22 -29.49
CA VAL A 559 -12.34 46.73 -29.03
C VAL A 559 -13.48 46.38 -29.98
N GLY A 560 -13.23 45.60 -31.03
CA GLY A 560 -14.25 45.16 -31.97
C GLY A 560 -14.76 46.24 -32.90
N VAL A 561 -13.95 47.28 -33.21
CA VAL A 561 -14.29 48.32 -34.17
C VAL A 561 -13.28 48.34 -35.32
N ASN A 562 -13.74 48.64 -36.52
CA ASN A 562 -12.89 48.83 -37.70
C ASN A 562 -12.20 50.21 -37.69
N MET A 563 -11.40 50.50 -38.75
CA MET A 563 -10.72 51.78 -38.89
C MET A 563 -11.67 53.00 -39.00
N GLU A 564 -12.91 52.79 -39.33
CA GLU A 564 -13.95 53.82 -39.46
C GLU A 564 -14.76 53.98 -38.17
N GLY A 565 -14.46 53.19 -37.12
CA GLY A 565 -15.15 53.23 -35.82
C GLY A 565 -16.47 52.47 -35.79
N MET A 566 -16.74 51.65 -36.84
CA MET A 566 -17.92 50.76 -36.85
C MET A 566 -17.64 49.42 -36.18
N PRO A 567 -18.66 48.80 -35.53
CA PRO A 567 -18.51 47.49 -34.93
C PRO A 567 -18.03 46.44 -35.94
N LEU A 568 -17.08 45.61 -35.56
CA LEU A 568 -16.73 44.41 -36.31
C LEU A 568 -17.89 43.39 -36.21
N ALA A 569 -18.13 42.59 -37.29
CA ALA A 569 -19.21 41.62 -37.32
C ALA A 569 -19.19 40.68 -36.09
N GLU A 570 -20.38 40.31 -35.60
CA GLU A 570 -20.57 39.38 -34.49
C GLU A 570 -19.77 38.09 -34.69
N GLY A 571 -18.87 37.82 -33.82
CA GLY A 571 -17.93 36.67 -33.86
C GLY A 571 -16.54 37.00 -33.41
N SER A 572 -16.13 38.28 -33.45
CA SER A 572 -14.79 38.72 -32.98
C SER A 572 -14.74 39.11 -31.49
N LEU A 573 -15.88 39.19 -30.81
CA LEU A 573 -16.01 39.60 -29.40
C LEU A 573 -16.27 38.44 -28.43
N SER A 574 -16.72 37.29 -28.93
CA SER A 574 -17.10 36.15 -28.04
C SER A 574 -15.97 35.56 -27.19
N SER A 575 -14.71 35.84 -27.57
CA SER A 575 -13.56 35.35 -26.78
C SER A 575 -13.15 36.26 -25.62
N PHE A 576 -13.72 37.47 -25.52
CA PHE A 576 -13.32 38.43 -24.47
C PHE A 576 -14.23 38.35 -23.23
N ASP A 577 -15.52 38.05 -23.39
CA ASP A 577 -16.49 37.98 -22.30
C ASP A 577 -16.39 36.65 -21.52
N GLU A 578 -16.02 35.53 -22.16
CA GLU A 578 -15.80 34.25 -21.46
C GLU A 578 -14.55 34.23 -20.58
N ALA A 579 -13.51 35.00 -20.96
CA ALA A 579 -12.27 35.05 -20.20
C ALA A 579 -12.36 35.90 -18.92
N THR A 580 -13.31 36.87 -18.87
CA THR A 580 -13.49 37.74 -17.68
C THR A 580 -14.52 37.20 -16.69
N SER A 581 -15.38 36.26 -17.10
CA SER A 581 -16.40 35.67 -16.23
C SER A 581 -15.89 34.48 -15.39
N ASN A 582 -14.80 33.84 -15.78
CA ASN A 582 -14.22 32.70 -15.03
C ASN A 582 -13.27 33.10 -13.89
N ASP A 583 -12.75 34.32 -13.87
CA ASP A 583 -11.85 34.76 -12.79
C ASP A 583 -12.59 35.09 -11.48
N ASN A 584 -13.93 35.12 -11.45
CA ASN A 584 -14.72 35.41 -10.26
C ASN A 584 -15.38 34.20 -9.59
N GLN A 585 -15.19 32.97 -10.12
CA GLN A 585 -15.76 31.76 -9.49
C GLN A 585 -14.80 30.98 -8.60
N ASP A 586 -13.48 31.28 -8.66
CA ASP A 586 -12.47 30.62 -7.83
C ASP A 586 -12.04 31.45 -6.59
N ALA A 587 -12.80 32.51 -6.25
CA ALA A 587 -12.52 33.41 -5.10
C ALA A 587 -13.62 33.42 -4.00
N GLU A 588 -14.49 32.38 -3.93
CA GLU A 588 -15.35 32.14 -2.75
C GLU A 588 -15.06 30.80 -2.07
#